data_85fe4a1495dfd9b32f5728088c287c71
#
_entry.id   85fe4a1495dfd9b32f5728088c287c71
#
_cell.length_a   1.000
_cell.length_b   1.000
_cell.length_c   1.000
_cell.angle_alpha   90.00
_cell.angle_beta   90.00
_cell.angle_gamma   90.00
#
_symmetry.space_group_name_H-M   'P 1'
#
loop_
_entity.id
_entity.type
_entity.pdbx_description
1 polymer ?
#
loop_
_entity_poly.entity_id
_entity_poly.type
_entity_poly.pdbx_seq_one_letter_code
_entity_poly.pdbx_strand_id
1 'polypeptide(L)'
;MPKRILTLFICLLALSLSSFAAPKKSAKKAASNGSAPDKAYMQKIWDGWSTLNTANVEQYYATGPHTFFDIAPLKYNSWEEYEKGVTAILKNYKSGKFTVNDDVELHHHGDLSWGTATVKEDAILSDGKREMGTWRYTVVFENQAGKWLIVHEHVSVPAH
;
A
#
# COMPACT_ATOMS: atom_id res chain seq x y z
N MET A 1 85.09 -35.54 15.29
CA MET A 1 83.68 -35.78 14.84
C MET A 1 83.00 -34.45 14.83
N PRO A 2 82.67 -33.83 13.69
CA PRO A 2 82.12 -32.47 13.63
C PRO A 2 80.61 -32.50 13.70
N LYS A 3 80.08 -31.61 14.52
CA LYS A 3 78.61 -31.33 14.69
C LYS A 3 78.12 -30.52 13.50
N ARG A 4 77.12 -31.02 12.79
CA ARG A 4 76.45 -30.29 11.73
C ARG A 4 75.34 -29.42 12.36
N ILE A 5 75.47 -28.12 12.22
CA ILE A 5 74.47 -27.14 12.59
C ILE A 5 73.49 -27.02 11.41
N LEU A 6 72.22 -27.37 11.65
CA LEU A 6 71.17 -27.23 10.66
C LEU A 6 70.53 -25.87 10.85
N THR A 7 70.79 -24.96 9.93
CA THR A 7 70.12 -23.61 9.96
C THR A 7 68.76 -23.70 9.32
N LEU A 8 67.76 -23.46 10.14
CA LEU A 8 66.34 -23.45 9.70
C LEU A 8 66.01 -22.06 9.15
N PHE A 9 65.80 -21.94 7.85
CA PHE A 9 65.27 -20.73 7.23
C PHE A 9 63.74 -20.69 7.41
N ILE A 10 63.23 -19.78 8.26
CA ILE A 10 61.83 -19.53 8.37
C ILE A 10 61.47 -18.44 7.33
N CYS A 11 60.83 -18.83 6.22
CA CYS A 11 60.21 -17.88 5.31
C CYS A 11 58.87 -17.42 5.90
N LEU A 12 58.84 -16.18 6.40
CA LEU A 12 57.59 -15.52 6.71
C LEU A 12 56.88 -15.10 5.40
N LEU A 13 55.84 -15.86 5.04
CA LEU A 13 54.95 -15.48 3.97
C LEU A 13 53.90 -14.51 4.54
N ALA A 14 54.06 -13.22 4.31
CA ALA A 14 53.06 -12.21 4.64
C ALA A 14 51.88 -12.31 3.65
N LEU A 15 50.80 -12.98 4.04
CA LEU A 15 49.53 -12.91 3.30
C LEU A 15 48.91 -11.53 3.53
N SER A 16 49.01 -10.66 2.54
CA SER A 16 48.22 -9.43 2.48
C SER A 16 46.78 -9.76 2.09
N LEU A 17 45.88 -9.79 3.06
CA LEU A 17 44.43 -9.84 2.84
C LEU A 17 43.97 -8.51 2.25
N SER A 18 43.91 -8.43 0.93
CA SER A 18 43.21 -7.33 0.24
C SER A 18 41.70 -7.50 0.42
N SER A 19 41.13 -6.77 1.36
CA SER A 19 39.68 -6.65 1.50
C SER A 19 39.10 -5.94 0.28
N PHE A 20 38.59 -6.73 -0.68
CA PHE A 20 37.75 -6.21 -1.74
C PHE A 20 36.41 -5.78 -1.12
N ALA A 21 36.29 -4.50 -0.77
CA ALA A 21 35.01 -3.89 -0.49
C ALA A 21 34.19 -3.83 -1.79
N ALA A 22 33.18 -4.70 -1.92
CA ALA A 22 32.26 -4.63 -3.01
C ALA A 22 31.58 -3.25 -3.02
N PRO A 23 31.47 -2.56 -4.17
CA PRO A 23 30.78 -1.28 -4.23
C PRO A 23 29.32 -1.51 -3.86
N LYS A 24 28.85 -0.92 -2.74
CA LYS A 24 27.43 -0.77 -2.44
C LYS A 24 26.81 -0.02 -3.61
N LYS A 25 26.09 -0.72 -4.48
CA LYS A 25 25.21 -0.08 -5.46
C LYS A 25 24.22 0.74 -4.64
N SER A 26 24.46 2.04 -4.57
CA SER A 26 23.45 3.01 -4.16
C SER A 26 22.28 2.85 -5.13
N ALA A 27 21.20 2.25 -4.66
CA ALA A 27 19.96 2.23 -5.43
C ALA A 27 19.59 3.70 -5.66
N LYS A 28 19.71 4.15 -6.91
CA LYS A 28 19.30 5.48 -7.33
C LYS A 28 17.80 5.57 -7.06
N LYS A 29 17.41 6.26 -5.98
CA LYS A 29 16.03 6.49 -5.61
C LYS A 29 15.36 7.14 -6.83
N ALA A 30 14.46 6.41 -7.48
CA ALA A 30 13.65 6.95 -8.54
C ALA A 30 12.91 8.17 -7.96
N ALA A 31 13.07 9.32 -8.56
CA ALA A 31 12.32 10.50 -8.15
C ALA A 31 10.83 10.19 -8.36
N SER A 32 10.03 10.24 -7.29
CA SER A 32 8.59 10.10 -7.40
C SER A 32 8.07 11.29 -8.20
N ASN A 33 7.57 11.05 -9.41
CA ASN A 33 7.04 12.10 -10.28
C ASN A 33 5.62 12.57 -9.87
N GLY A 34 5.07 12.07 -8.78
CA GLY A 34 3.77 12.46 -8.24
C GLY A 34 3.89 13.00 -6.81
N SER A 35 3.14 14.05 -6.49
CA SER A 35 2.97 14.48 -5.10
C SER A 35 2.41 13.32 -4.27
N ALA A 36 2.81 13.23 -3.00
CA ALA A 36 2.25 12.25 -2.08
C ALA A 36 0.72 12.42 -1.98
N PRO A 37 -0.03 11.33 -1.68
CA PRO A 37 -1.47 11.39 -1.51
C PRO A 37 -1.88 12.46 -0.50
N ASP A 38 -2.92 13.20 -0.83
CA ASP A 38 -3.59 14.17 0.01
C ASP A 38 -5.09 13.84 0.12
N LYS A 39 -5.86 14.67 0.81
CA LYS A 39 -7.32 14.52 0.90
C LYS A 39 -7.98 14.48 -0.47
N ALA A 40 -7.53 15.31 -1.42
CA ALA A 40 -8.10 15.35 -2.76
C ALA A 40 -7.85 14.04 -3.51
N TYR A 41 -6.67 13.43 -3.32
CA TYR A 41 -6.37 12.11 -3.86
C TYR A 41 -7.28 11.03 -3.27
N MET A 42 -7.49 11.04 -1.94
CA MET A 42 -8.44 10.12 -1.29
C MET A 42 -9.86 10.33 -1.81
N GLN A 43 -10.33 11.58 -1.93
CA GLN A 43 -11.66 11.88 -2.47
C GLN A 43 -11.83 11.36 -3.90
N LYS A 44 -10.80 11.50 -4.74
CA LYS A 44 -10.84 10.99 -6.11
C LYS A 44 -11.03 9.47 -6.18
N ILE A 45 -10.46 8.71 -5.23
CA ILE A 45 -10.69 7.27 -5.12
C ILE A 45 -12.16 7.01 -4.74
N TRP A 46 -12.68 7.72 -3.75
CA TRP A 46 -14.06 7.59 -3.31
C TRP A 46 -15.09 8.09 -4.33
N ASP A 47 -14.73 9.07 -5.18
CA ASP A 47 -15.53 9.47 -6.34
C ASP A 47 -15.63 8.32 -7.37
N GLY A 48 -14.52 7.58 -7.55
CA GLY A 48 -14.53 6.36 -8.35
C GLY A 48 -15.50 5.31 -7.81
N TRP A 49 -15.45 5.04 -6.51
CA TRP A 49 -16.40 4.14 -5.82
C TRP A 49 -17.85 4.61 -5.92
N SER A 50 -18.09 5.93 -5.93
CA SER A 50 -19.44 6.51 -6.09
C SER A 50 -20.07 6.21 -7.45
N THR A 51 -19.29 5.76 -8.41
CA THR A 51 -19.80 5.31 -9.72
C THR A 51 -20.41 3.91 -9.70
N LEU A 52 -20.25 3.18 -8.59
CA LEU A 52 -20.65 1.77 -8.42
C LEU A 52 -19.99 0.83 -9.44
N ASN A 53 -18.84 1.21 -9.99
CA ASN A 53 -18.10 0.44 -10.98
C ASN A 53 -16.63 0.31 -10.56
N THR A 54 -16.21 -0.91 -10.24
CA THR A 54 -14.86 -1.22 -9.77
C THR A 54 -13.77 -0.86 -10.79
N ALA A 55 -14.05 -0.88 -12.09
CA ALA A 55 -13.11 -0.48 -13.13
C ALA A 55 -12.65 0.99 -13.02
N ASN A 56 -13.44 1.85 -12.35
CA ASN A 56 -13.08 3.26 -12.15
C ASN A 56 -12.11 3.47 -10.98
N VAL A 57 -11.88 2.44 -10.17
CA VAL A 57 -10.96 2.50 -9.02
C VAL A 57 -9.76 1.56 -9.15
N GLU A 58 -9.82 0.56 -10.00
CA GLU A 58 -8.75 -0.43 -10.24
C GLU A 58 -7.37 0.21 -10.34
N GLN A 59 -7.27 1.34 -11.05
CA GLN A 59 -6.01 2.05 -11.26
C GLN A 59 -5.33 2.57 -9.99
N TYR A 60 -6.04 2.60 -8.85
CA TYR A 60 -5.54 3.06 -7.55
C TYR A 60 -5.07 1.93 -6.65
N TYR A 61 -5.31 0.67 -7.03
CA TYR A 61 -4.96 -0.50 -6.22
C TYR A 61 -3.75 -1.21 -6.78
N ALA A 62 -2.87 -1.65 -5.88
CA ALA A 62 -1.75 -2.49 -6.25
C ALA A 62 -2.24 -3.91 -6.56
N THR A 63 -1.66 -4.54 -7.58
CA THR A 63 -1.88 -5.94 -7.89
C THR A 63 -0.99 -6.84 -7.03
N GLY A 64 -1.39 -8.12 -6.87
CA GLY A 64 -0.64 -9.09 -6.09
C GLY A 64 -1.22 -9.35 -4.70
N PRO A 65 -0.46 -10.00 -3.80
CA PRO A 65 -0.97 -10.49 -2.52
C PRO A 65 -1.03 -9.36 -1.47
N HIS A 66 -2.04 -8.52 -1.54
CA HIS A 66 -2.33 -7.47 -0.58
C HIS A 66 -3.63 -7.80 0.18
N THR A 67 -3.66 -7.46 1.48
CA THR A 67 -4.85 -7.68 2.30
C THR A 67 -5.68 -6.42 2.36
N PHE A 68 -7.00 -6.55 2.10
CA PHE A 68 -7.98 -5.49 2.25
C PHE A 68 -9.06 -5.94 3.23
N PHE A 69 -9.46 -5.03 4.14
CA PHE A 69 -10.58 -5.21 5.04
C PHE A 69 -11.71 -4.29 4.62
N ASP A 70 -12.89 -4.86 4.49
CA ASP A 70 -14.10 -4.12 4.20
C ASP A 70 -15.18 -4.54 5.20
N ILE A 71 -16.36 -3.93 5.15
CA ILE A 71 -17.51 -4.20 6.01
C ILE A 71 -17.88 -5.69 5.96
N ALA A 72 -17.78 -6.31 4.81
CA ALA A 72 -17.94 -7.76 4.60
C ALA A 72 -17.25 -8.20 3.28
N PRO A 73 -16.64 -9.39 3.22
CA PRO A 73 -16.39 -10.39 4.26
C PRO A 73 -15.26 -9.99 5.21
N LEU A 74 -14.79 -10.93 6.04
CA LEU A 74 -13.72 -10.68 7.02
C LEU A 74 -12.47 -10.05 6.41
N LYS A 75 -12.06 -10.50 5.21
CA LYS A 75 -10.93 -9.94 4.44
C LYS A 75 -10.95 -10.39 2.99
N TYR A 76 -10.19 -9.68 2.18
CA TYR A 76 -9.76 -10.07 0.84
C TYR A 76 -8.23 -10.18 0.83
N ASN A 77 -7.66 -11.08 0.03
CA ASN A 77 -6.22 -11.35 -0.01
C ASN A 77 -5.53 -10.79 -1.26
N SER A 78 -6.29 -10.21 -2.18
CA SER A 78 -5.79 -9.52 -3.36
C SER A 78 -6.82 -8.53 -3.90
N TRP A 79 -6.39 -7.66 -4.83
CA TRP A 79 -7.33 -6.78 -5.54
C TRP A 79 -8.40 -7.56 -6.30
N GLU A 80 -8.05 -8.65 -6.96
CA GLU A 80 -8.97 -9.46 -7.76
C GLU A 80 -10.10 -10.06 -6.88
N GLU A 81 -9.76 -10.52 -5.67
CA GLU A 81 -10.77 -10.97 -4.70
C GLU A 81 -11.66 -9.82 -4.25
N TYR A 82 -11.05 -8.65 -3.96
CA TYR A 82 -11.74 -7.45 -3.51
C TYR A 82 -12.69 -6.94 -4.58
N GLU A 83 -12.22 -6.74 -5.80
CA GLU A 83 -13.01 -6.32 -6.95
C GLU A 83 -14.23 -7.21 -7.15
N LYS A 84 -14.03 -8.54 -7.17
CA LYS A 84 -15.11 -9.51 -7.33
C LYS A 84 -16.15 -9.42 -6.21
N GLY A 85 -15.68 -9.35 -4.97
CA GLY A 85 -16.56 -9.28 -3.79
C GLY A 85 -17.38 -8.00 -3.76
N VAL A 86 -16.71 -6.86 -3.93
CA VAL A 86 -17.39 -5.55 -3.91
C VAL A 86 -18.31 -5.39 -5.12
N THR A 87 -17.94 -5.86 -6.31
CA THR A 87 -18.83 -5.87 -7.48
C THR A 87 -20.15 -6.61 -7.19
N ALA A 88 -20.11 -7.68 -6.41
CA ALA A 88 -21.33 -8.41 -6.01
C ALA A 88 -22.19 -7.58 -5.04
N ILE A 89 -21.57 -6.85 -4.11
CA ILE A 89 -22.25 -5.97 -3.14
C ILE A 89 -22.88 -4.78 -3.86
N LEU A 90 -22.15 -4.13 -4.77
CA LEU A 90 -22.59 -2.94 -5.49
C LEU A 90 -23.86 -3.17 -6.35
N LYS A 91 -24.17 -4.41 -6.73
CA LYS A 91 -25.45 -4.75 -7.40
C LYS A 91 -26.68 -4.45 -6.56
N ASN A 92 -26.53 -4.34 -5.25
CA ASN A 92 -27.61 -3.98 -4.34
C ASN A 92 -27.85 -2.46 -4.26
N TYR A 93 -27.04 -1.67 -4.95
CA TYR A 93 -27.12 -0.21 -4.94
C TYR A 93 -27.57 0.34 -6.28
N LYS A 94 -28.42 1.34 -6.24
CA LYS A 94 -28.87 2.11 -7.41
C LYS A 94 -28.02 3.36 -7.62
N SER A 95 -27.57 3.98 -6.54
CA SER A 95 -26.64 5.11 -6.54
C SER A 95 -25.91 5.18 -5.20
N GLY A 96 -24.72 5.77 -5.21
CA GLY A 96 -23.94 6.02 -3.99
C GLY A 96 -23.14 7.30 -4.15
N LYS A 97 -22.99 8.02 -3.06
CA LYS A 97 -22.08 9.15 -2.93
C LYS A 97 -21.26 8.98 -1.66
N PHE A 98 -19.94 8.96 -1.83
CA PHE A 98 -18.99 8.84 -0.74
C PHE A 98 -18.19 10.14 -0.62
N THR A 99 -18.12 10.70 0.57
CA THR A 99 -17.44 11.97 0.80
C THR A 99 -16.45 11.82 1.94
N VAL A 100 -15.17 12.06 1.66
CA VAL A 100 -14.10 12.09 2.68
C VAL A 100 -14.27 13.34 3.53
N ASN A 101 -14.44 13.16 4.83
CA ASN A 101 -14.62 14.26 5.79
C ASN A 101 -13.29 15.05 5.98
N ASP A 102 -13.35 16.13 6.77
CA ASP A 102 -12.20 17.02 7.02
C ASP A 102 -11.25 16.52 8.12
N ASP A 103 -11.52 15.36 8.70
CA ASP A 103 -10.73 14.70 9.73
C ASP A 103 -9.57 13.83 9.19
N VAL A 104 -9.12 14.11 7.98
CA VAL A 104 -8.02 13.38 7.34
C VAL A 104 -6.72 13.62 8.07
N GLU A 105 -6.06 12.52 8.47
CA GLU A 105 -4.68 12.52 8.95
C GLU A 105 -3.83 11.68 7.98
N LEU A 106 -2.82 12.28 7.36
CA LEU A 106 -1.92 11.63 6.41
C LEU A 106 -0.46 11.80 6.85
N HIS A 107 0.28 10.71 6.75
CA HIS A 107 1.70 10.64 7.06
C HIS A 107 2.48 10.11 5.86
N HIS A 108 3.69 10.62 5.65
CA HIS A 108 4.54 10.24 4.54
C HIS A 108 5.93 9.85 4.99
N HIS A 109 6.46 8.76 4.45
CA HIS A 109 7.83 8.34 4.68
C HIS A 109 8.41 7.66 3.43
N GLY A 110 9.18 8.41 2.65
CA GLY A 110 9.76 7.91 1.39
C GLY A 110 8.69 7.51 0.39
N ASP A 111 8.65 6.24 0.01
CA ASP A 111 7.68 5.70 -0.93
C ASP A 111 6.42 5.12 -0.25
N LEU A 112 6.25 5.38 1.05
CA LEU A 112 5.07 4.99 1.82
C LEU A 112 4.28 6.23 2.26
N SER A 113 2.96 6.12 2.21
CA SER A 113 2.03 7.05 2.82
C SER A 113 0.92 6.26 3.48
N TRP A 114 0.50 6.69 4.66
CA TRP A 114 -0.65 6.08 5.34
C TRP A 114 -1.48 7.14 6.00
N GLY A 115 -2.74 6.84 6.18
CA GLY A 115 -3.62 7.78 6.86
C GLY A 115 -4.95 7.20 7.25
N THR A 116 -5.67 8.02 7.98
CA THR A 116 -7.03 7.77 8.43
C THR A 116 -7.95 8.90 8.04
N ALA A 117 -9.22 8.58 7.86
CA ALA A 117 -10.30 9.53 7.66
C ALA A 117 -11.63 8.89 8.08
N THR A 118 -12.66 9.70 8.22
CA THR A 118 -14.02 9.19 8.10
C THR A 118 -14.58 9.51 6.73
N VAL A 119 -15.47 8.64 6.24
CA VAL A 119 -16.11 8.75 4.93
C VAL A 119 -17.62 8.73 5.12
N LYS A 120 -18.30 9.79 4.70
CA LYS A 120 -19.76 9.86 4.71
C LYS A 120 -20.32 9.11 3.51
N GLU A 121 -21.25 8.22 3.78
CA GLU A 121 -22.08 7.53 2.79
C GLU A 121 -23.45 8.20 2.66
N ASP A 122 -23.94 8.29 1.43
CA ASP A 122 -25.31 8.62 1.07
C ASP A 122 -25.69 7.79 -0.17
N ALA A 123 -26.41 6.72 0.04
CA ALA A 123 -26.67 5.72 -0.99
C ALA A 123 -28.17 5.41 -1.11
N ILE A 124 -28.58 4.98 -2.31
CA ILE A 124 -29.92 4.45 -2.59
C ILE A 124 -29.74 2.98 -2.98
N LEU A 125 -30.40 2.12 -2.24
CA LEU A 125 -30.45 0.68 -2.54
C LEU A 125 -31.33 0.38 -3.75
N SER A 126 -31.19 -0.80 -4.31
CA SER A 126 -31.99 -1.28 -5.45
C SER A 126 -33.48 -1.37 -5.14
N ASP A 127 -33.87 -1.58 -3.86
CA ASP A 127 -35.27 -1.55 -3.37
C ASP A 127 -35.79 -0.11 -3.14
N GLY A 128 -34.98 0.91 -3.38
CA GLY A 128 -35.32 2.32 -3.22
C GLY A 128 -35.10 2.90 -1.82
N LYS A 129 -34.66 2.10 -0.86
CA LYS A 129 -34.31 2.62 0.48
C LYS A 129 -33.04 3.45 0.41
N ARG A 130 -32.97 4.49 1.24
CA ARG A 130 -31.78 5.30 1.42
C ARG A 130 -31.00 4.79 2.61
N GLU A 131 -29.71 4.59 2.39
CA GLU A 131 -28.72 4.36 3.45
C GLU A 131 -27.85 5.58 3.62
N MET A 132 -27.59 5.94 4.87
CA MET A 132 -26.67 7.01 5.24
C MET A 132 -25.84 6.54 6.40
N GLY A 133 -24.52 6.73 6.29
CA GLY A 133 -23.59 6.29 7.32
C GLY A 133 -22.33 7.13 7.35
N THR A 134 -21.50 6.83 8.33
CA THR A 134 -20.14 7.33 8.40
C THR A 134 -19.23 6.15 8.71
N TRP A 135 -18.30 5.89 7.81
CA TRP A 135 -17.36 4.78 7.88
C TRP A 135 -16.00 5.24 8.40
N ARG A 136 -15.27 4.35 9.05
CA ARG A 136 -13.85 4.54 9.32
C ARG A 136 -13.07 4.05 8.12
N TYR A 137 -12.09 4.83 7.72
CA TYR A 137 -11.20 4.52 6.62
C TYR A 137 -9.75 4.63 7.07
N THR A 138 -9.00 3.55 6.94
CA THR A 138 -7.55 3.51 7.09
C THR A 138 -6.95 3.03 5.79
N VAL A 139 -5.90 3.68 5.31
CA VAL A 139 -5.28 3.36 4.02
C VAL A 139 -3.77 3.42 4.10
N VAL A 140 -3.11 2.51 3.39
CA VAL A 140 -1.67 2.52 3.14
C VAL A 140 -1.44 2.58 1.64
N PHE A 141 -0.70 3.59 1.21
CA PHE A 141 -0.25 3.78 -0.16
C PHE A 141 1.23 3.47 -0.27
N GLU A 142 1.62 2.86 -1.38
CA GLU A 142 3.01 2.71 -1.80
C GLU A 142 3.23 3.39 -3.16
N ASN A 143 4.32 4.12 -3.29
CA ASN A 143 4.73 4.68 -4.55
C ASN A 143 5.45 3.61 -5.39
N GLN A 144 4.77 3.10 -6.40
CA GLN A 144 5.29 2.12 -7.34
C GLN A 144 5.53 2.78 -8.69
N ALA A 145 6.81 3.01 -9.02
CA ALA A 145 7.25 3.64 -10.27
C ALA A 145 6.59 5.02 -10.56
N GLY A 146 6.38 5.83 -9.51
CA GLY A 146 5.80 7.18 -9.63
C GLY A 146 4.28 7.22 -9.47
N LYS A 147 3.63 6.09 -9.28
CA LYS A 147 2.19 6.00 -8.96
C LYS A 147 2.01 5.62 -7.50
N TRP A 148 1.15 6.32 -6.81
CA TRP A 148 0.70 5.96 -5.47
C TRP A 148 -0.44 4.97 -5.56
N LEU A 149 -0.23 3.74 -5.09
CA LEU A 149 -1.21 2.66 -5.14
C LEU A 149 -1.57 2.20 -3.72
N ILE A 150 -2.82 1.84 -3.51
CA ILE A 150 -3.29 1.25 -2.26
C ILE A 150 -2.74 -0.17 -2.16
N VAL A 151 -1.98 -0.44 -1.11
CA VAL A 151 -1.45 -1.77 -0.77
C VAL A 151 -2.17 -2.38 0.43
N HIS A 152 -2.91 -1.57 1.18
CA HIS A 152 -3.81 -2.00 2.24
C HIS A 152 -4.87 -0.93 2.49
N GLU A 153 -6.09 -1.35 2.74
CA GLU A 153 -7.12 -0.49 3.32
C GLU A 153 -8.00 -1.25 4.30
N HIS A 154 -8.61 -0.50 5.19
CA HIS A 154 -9.60 -0.98 6.13
C HIS A 154 -10.78 -0.01 6.17
N VAL A 155 -11.93 -0.49 5.78
CA VAL A 155 -13.22 0.19 5.90
C VAL A 155 -14.05 -0.53 6.96
N SER A 156 -14.63 0.22 7.88
CA SER A 156 -15.51 -0.35 8.92
C SER A 156 -16.55 0.64 9.39
N VAL A 157 -17.62 0.11 9.95
CA VAL A 157 -18.66 0.89 10.63
C VAL A 157 -18.50 0.80 12.14
N PRO A 158 -18.91 1.83 12.92
CA PRO A 158 -19.00 1.72 14.37
C PRO A 158 -20.00 0.61 14.76
N ALA A 159 -19.64 -0.20 15.74
CA ALA A 159 -20.62 -1.10 16.37
C ALA A 159 -21.65 -0.26 17.15
N HIS A 160 -22.91 -0.62 17.06
CA HIS A 160 -24.03 -0.02 17.80
C HIS A 160 -24.38 -0.88 19.00
#